data_e1f2d4767249aa8479694592a97f0666
#
_entry.id   e1f2d4767249aa8479694592a97f0666
#
_cell.length_a   1.000
_cell.length_b   1.000
_cell.length_c   1.000
_cell.angle_alpha   90.00
_cell.angle_beta   90.00
_cell.angle_gamma   90.00
#
_symmetry.space_group_name_H-M   'P 1'
#
loop_
_entity.id
_entity.type
_entity.pdbx_description
1 polymer ?
#
loop_
_entity_poly.entity_id
_entity_poly.type
_entity_poly.pdbx_seq_one_letter_code
_entity_poly.pdbx_strand_id
1 'polypeptide(L)'
;MTPALLLQSAIIGVSIGSIYILMALGLTLMFGMMHIINFAHGAIYMLGAFVIYYVFFQGGAPYFAAFLAAMLLLGVFGYLVERGIYRPIKGGIEPTLVALLALSTFLEAAGYPVFGQLDKHVPPVFEGTRNVLGVMLSNERLMIIPIAAALVAGLYLFINKTKIGAAMRAIEQDKEAAALQGVNVNVVNGLAFAIGFALAAAAGALIAPIFKLDPMMGDQPLLKAFIIIILGGLGSIPGAILGGLMLGLIDSTVATALGAEPAFLLSFVFIILLLLFRPAGLFGHAP
;
A
#
# COMPACT_ATOMS: atom_id res chain seq x y z
N MET A 1 -29.33 3.42 9.51
CA MET A 1 -28.62 4.32 8.59
C MET A 1 -29.55 4.75 7.48
N THR A 2 -29.55 6.03 7.11
CA THR A 2 -30.32 6.50 5.95
C THR A 2 -29.66 6.03 4.64
N PRO A 3 -30.41 5.88 3.52
CA PRO A 3 -29.82 5.50 2.23
C PRO A 3 -28.69 6.44 1.78
N ALA A 4 -28.80 7.74 2.08
CA ALA A 4 -27.76 8.72 1.79
C ALA A 4 -26.46 8.46 2.58
N LEU A 5 -26.55 8.11 3.87
CA LEU A 5 -25.38 7.75 4.68
C LEU A 5 -24.71 6.47 4.21
N LEU A 6 -25.51 5.47 3.76
CA LEU A 6 -24.97 4.24 3.18
C LEU A 6 -24.22 4.52 1.88
N LEU A 7 -24.75 5.36 1.00
CA LEU A 7 -24.09 5.74 -0.23
C LEU A 7 -22.80 6.53 0.05
N GLN A 8 -22.85 7.46 1.03
CA GLN A 8 -21.66 8.20 1.45
C GLN A 8 -20.57 7.28 1.99
N SER A 9 -20.92 6.37 2.89
CA SER A 9 -19.95 5.41 3.44
C SER A 9 -19.39 4.49 2.37
N ALA A 10 -20.20 4.08 1.38
CA ALA A 10 -19.73 3.26 0.27
C ALA A 10 -18.67 3.99 -0.59
N ILE A 11 -18.92 5.24 -0.97
CA ILE A 11 -17.96 6.01 -1.78
C ILE A 11 -16.68 6.31 -0.98
N ILE A 12 -16.80 6.66 0.30
CA ILE A 12 -15.64 6.81 1.19
C ILE A 12 -14.89 5.48 1.32
N GLY A 13 -15.62 4.37 1.43
CA GLY A 13 -15.05 3.03 1.51
C GLY A 13 -14.27 2.63 0.25
N VAL A 14 -14.77 2.98 -0.93
CA VAL A 14 -14.02 2.79 -2.19
C VAL A 14 -12.75 3.66 -2.22
N SER A 15 -12.81 4.91 -1.75
CA SER A 15 -11.65 5.79 -1.69
C SER A 15 -10.58 5.24 -0.74
N ILE A 16 -10.94 4.86 0.49
CA ILE A 16 -10.02 4.25 1.47
C ILE A 16 -9.52 2.89 0.96
N GLY A 17 -10.42 2.05 0.43
CA GLY A 17 -10.08 0.78 -0.18
C GLY A 17 -9.08 0.91 -1.32
N SER A 18 -9.16 1.98 -2.11
CA SER A 18 -8.17 2.27 -3.16
C SER A 18 -6.77 2.51 -2.61
N ILE A 19 -6.63 3.19 -1.46
CA ILE A 19 -5.36 3.35 -0.75
C ILE A 19 -4.84 2.00 -0.23
N TYR A 20 -5.73 1.22 0.39
CA TYR A 20 -5.39 -0.10 0.87
C TYR A 20 -4.94 -1.05 -0.25
N ILE A 21 -5.56 -0.97 -1.43
CA ILE A 21 -5.16 -1.74 -2.61
C ILE A 21 -3.73 -1.39 -3.02
N LEU A 22 -3.36 -0.11 -3.10
CA LEU A 22 -2.01 0.29 -3.46
C LEU A 22 -0.97 -0.25 -2.47
N MET A 23 -1.25 -0.15 -1.17
CA MET A 23 -0.41 -0.73 -0.12
C MET A 23 -0.29 -2.25 -0.25
N ALA A 24 -1.43 -2.94 -0.39
CA ALA A 24 -1.47 -4.39 -0.50
C ALA A 24 -0.80 -4.90 -1.78
N LEU A 25 -0.95 -4.22 -2.92
CA LEU A 25 -0.31 -4.61 -4.18
C LEU A 25 1.21 -4.53 -4.10
N GLY A 26 1.77 -3.51 -3.43
CA GLY A 26 3.19 -3.42 -3.19
C GLY A 26 3.73 -4.60 -2.38
N LEU A 27 3.03 -4.97 -1.31
CA LEU A 27 3.36 -6.14 -0.49
C LEU A 27 3.15 -7.46 -1.24
N THR A 28 2.04 -7.58 -1.99
CA THR A 28 1.71 -8.76 -2.80
C THR A 28 2.81 -9.07 -3.82
N LEU A 29 3.33 -8.03 -4.49
CA LEU A 29 4.40 -8.18 -5.46
C LEU A 29 5.69 -8.71 -4.82
N MET A 30 6.09 -8.15 -3.66
CA MET A 30 7.28 -8.60 -2.95
C MET A 30 7.08 -10.00 -2.37
N PHE A 31 5.92 -10.28 -1.79
CA PHE A 31 5.65 -11.59 -1.20
C PHE A 31 5.59 -12.69 -2.28
N GLY A 32 4.89 -12.46 -3.40
CA GLY A 32 4.76 -13.46 -4.47
C GLY A 32 6.09 -13.94 -5.04
N MET A 33 7.09 -13.04 -5.12
CA MET A 33 8.39 -13.37 -5.69
C MET A 33 9.41 -13.89 -4.67
N MET A 34 9.38 -13.37 -3.44
CA MET A 34 10.44 -13.59 -2.46
C MET A 34 9.97 -14.30 -1.20
N HIS A 35 8.66 -14.47 -1.02
CA HIS A 35 8.00 -15.05 0.16
C HIS A 35 8.40 -14.36 1.47
N ILE A 36 8.67 -13.05 1.41
CA ILE A 36 9.01 -12.23 2.57
C ILE A 36 7.92 -11.23 2.91
N ILE A 37 7.72 -10.99 4.19
CA ILE A 37 6.85 -9.95 4.71
C ILE A 37 7.70 -8.72 4.98
N ASN A 38 7.40 -7.60 4.32
CA ASN A 38 8.15 -6.36 4.48
C ASN A 38 7.46 -5.41 5.47
N PHE A 39 7.94 -5.41 6.71
CA PHE A 39 7.43 -4.51 7.75
C PHE A 39 7.80 -3.03 7.50
N ALA A 40 8.88 -2.75 6.77
CA ALA A 40 9.24 -1.37 6.45
C ALA A 40 8.25 -0.65 5.51
N HIS A 41 7.29 -1.39 4.94
CA HIS A 41 6.33 -0.85 3.98
C HIS A 41 5.45 0.27 4.55
N GLY A 42 5.09 0.21 5.85
CA GLY A 42 4.40 1.27 6.56
C GLY A 42 5.22 2.55 6.68
N ALA A 43 6.50 2.43 7.01
CA ALA A 43 7.39 3.58 7.06
C ALA A 43 7.58 4.24 5.67
N ILE A 44 7.53 3.45 4.57
CA ILE A 44 7.58 4.00 3.21
C ILE A 44 6.31 4.78 2.87
N TYR A 45 5.15 4.31 3.30
CA TYR A 45 3.90 5.07 3.19
C TYR A 45 3.99 6.42 3.92
N MET A 46 4.47 6.43 5.14
CA MET A 46 4.73 7.64 5.92
C MET A 46 5.68 8.60 5.17
N LEU A 47 6.82 8.10 4.68
CA LEU A 47 7.77 8.90 3.91
C LEU A 47 7.13 9.49 2.63
N GLY A 48 6.27 8.74 1.93
CA GLY A 48 5.51 9.23 0.79
C GLY A 48 4.64 10.44 1.12
N ALA A 49 3.94 10.40 2.26
CA ALA A 49 3.14 11.51 2.75
C ALA A 49 4.00 12.73 3.13
N PHE A 50 5.15 12.51 3.78
CA PHE A 50 6.07 13.60 4.12
C PHE A 50 6.76 14.23 2.89
N VAL A 51 7.01 13.47 1.81
CA VAL A 51 7.48 14.07 0.55
C VAL A 51 6.44 15.05 0.00
N ILE A 52 5.15 14.74 0.07
CA ILE A 52 4.09 15.71 -0.31
C ILE A 52 4.15 16.94 0.59
N TYR A 53 4.30 16.78 1.89
CA TYR A 53 4.40 17.91 2.79
C TYR A 53 5.58 18.84 2.44
N TYR A 54 6.77 18.28 2.23
CA TYR A 54 7.96 19.10 1.99
C TYR A 54 8.07 19.61 0.54
N VAL A 55 7.73 18.81 -0.46
CA VAL A 55 7.91 19.20 -1.87
C VAL A 55 6.72 20.02 -2.39
N PHE A 56 5.48 19.60 -2.09
CA PHE A 56 4.29 20.34 -2.52
C PHE A 56 4.00 21.53 -1.61
N PHE A 57 3.78 21.29 -0.31
CA PHE A 57 3.27 22.34 0.59
C PHE A 57 4.35 23.36 0.96
N GLN A 58 5.53 22.94 1.41
CA GLN A 58 6.60 23.87 1.77
C GLN A 58 7.42 24.33 0.55
N GLY A 59 7.68 23.44 -0.39
CA GLY A 59 8.49 23.74 -1.57
C GLY A 59 7.73 24.41 -2.71
N GLY A 60 6.39 24.48 -2.65
CA GLY A 60 5.56 25.13 -3.66
C GLY A 60 5.51 24.43 -5.02
N ALA A 61 5.99 23.19 -5.12
CA ALA A 61 5.92 22.42 -6.37
C ALA A 61 4.48 21.99 -6.67
N PRO A 62 4.11 21.78 -7.94
CA PRO A 62 2.80 21.21 -8.27
C PRO A 62 2.60 19.84 -7.61
N TYR A 63 1.38 19.56 -7.11
CA TYR A 63 1.08 18.31 -6.41
C TYR A 63 1.47 17.06 -7.20
N PHE A 64 1.13 16.98 -8.48
CA PHE A 64 1.49 15.82 -9.32
C PHE A 64 2.99 15.66 -9.50
N ALA A 65 3.77 16.74 -9.51
CA ALA A 65 5.24 16.68 -9.55
C ALA A 65 5.77 16.12 -8.22
N ALA A 66 5.25 16.57 -7.08
CA ALA A 66 5.59 16.03 -5.75
C ALA A 66 5.16 14.56 -5.61
N PHE A 67 4.01 14.19 -6.14
CA PHE A 67 3.50 12.82 -6.17
C PHE A 67 4.44 11.88 -6.96
N LEU A 68 4.83 12.28 -8.16
CA LEU A 68 5.79 11.50 -8.96
C LEU A 68 7.18 11.48 -8.30
N ALA A 69 7.61 12.58 -7.68
CA ALA A 69 8.86 12.61 -6.92
C ALA A 69 8.83 11.63 -5.74
N ALA A 70 7.72 11.54 -4.99
CA ALA A 70 7.56 10.57 -3.93
C ALA A 70 7.71 9.13 -4.44
N MET A 71 7.01 8.79 -5.53
CA MET A 71 7.09 7.46 -6.15
C MET A 71 8.50 7.13 -6.63
N LEU A 72 9.18 8.07 -7.29
CA LEU A 72 10.52 7.86 -7.83
C LEU A 72 11.58 7.77 -6.73
N LEU A 73 11.58 8.70 -5.78
CA LEU A 73 12.56 8.71 -4.67
C LEU A 73 12.45 7.45 -3.82
N LEU A 74 11.22 7.06 -3.44
CA LEU A 74 11.02 5.89 -2.61
C LEU A 74 11.10 4.58 -3.42
N GLY A 75 10.80 4.61 -4.71
CA GLY A 75 11.09 3.51 -5.62
C GLY A 75 12.59 3.24 -5.73
N VAL A 76 13.42 4.27 -5.93
CA VAL A 76 14.89 4.15 -5.92
C VAL A 76 15.36 3.67 -4.56
N PHE A 77 14.82 4.22 -3.47
CA PHE A 77 15.16 3.76 -2.12
C PHE A 77 14.82 2.28 -1.93
N GLY A 78 13.69 1.80 -2.44
CA GLY A 78 13.33 0.38 -2.41
C GLY A 78 14.35 -0.51 -3.13
N TYR A 79 14.81 -0.09 -4.32
CA TYR A 79 15.88 -0.79 -5.04
C TYR A 79 17.17 -0.84 -4.23
N LEU A 80 17.53 0.25 -3.55
CA LEU A 80 18.71 0.32 -2.68
C LEU A 80 18.56 -0.57 -1.43
N VAL A 81 17.37 -0.62 -0.82
CA VAL A 81 17.06 -1.51 0.31
C VAL A 81 17.20 -2.98 -0.10
N GLU A 82 16.70 -3.36 -1.28
CA GLU A 82 16.91 -4.71 -1.80
C GLU A 82 18.41 -5.01 -1.91
N ARG A 83 19.17 -4.13 -2.54
CA ARG A 83 20.60 -4.35 -2.80
C ARG A 83 21.45 -4.30 -1.54
N GLY A 84 21.16 -3.40 -0.60
CA GLY A 84 21.99 -3.13 0.58
C GLY A 84 21.57 -3.91 1.83
N ILE A 85 20.29 -4.27 1.96
CA ILE A 85 19.76 -4.96 3.14
C ILE A 85 19.33 -6.38 2.78
N TYR A 86 18.36 -6.54 1.86
CA TYR A 86 17.79 -7.86 1.55
C TYR A 86 18.80 -8.81 0.92
N ARG A 87 19.45 -8.37 -0.16
CA ARG A 87 20.38 -9.23 -0.94
C ARG A 87 21.57 -9.76 -0.16
N PRO A 88 22.24 -8.99 0.73
CA PRO A 88 23.37 -9.48 1.52
C PRO A 88 22.98 -10.50 2.61
N ILE A 89 21.71 -10.49 3.05
CA ILE A 89 21.27 -11.38 4.12
C ILE A 89 21.21 -12.82 3.58
N LYS A 90 22.09 -13.65 4.14
CA LYS A 90 22.14 -15.09 3.87
C LYS A 90 21.63 -15.80 5.12
N GLY A 91 20.53 -16.49 5.05
CA GLY A 91 20.02 -17.21 6.24
C GLY A 91 18.52 -17.42 6.26
N GLY A 92 17.82 -17.09 5.18
CA GLY A 92 16.41 -17.37 5.05
C GLY A 92 15.47 -16.22 5.43
N ILE A 93 14.24 -16.56 5.76
CA ILE A 93 13.16 -15.60 5.96
C ILE A 93 13.34 -14.82 7.28
N GLU A 94 13.71 -15.49 8.37
CA GLU A 94 13.76 -14.89 9.71
C GLU A 94 14.73 -13.70 9.83
N PRO A 95 16.02 -13.79 9.42
CA PRO A 95 16.91 -12.63 9.46
C PRO A 95 16.47 -11.48 8.60
N THR A 96 15.81 -11.77 7.47
CA THR A 96 15.26 -10.75 6.58
C THR A 96 14.09 -10.00 7.24
N LEU A 97 13.18 -10.72 7.91
CA LEU A 97 12.09 -10.11 8.67
C LEU A 97 12.60 -9.16 9.75
N VAL A 98 13.59 -9.61 10.53
CA VAL A 98 14.22 -8.80 11.59
C VAL A 98 14.86 -7.54 11.01
N ALA A 99 15.59 -7.65 9.90
CA ALA A 99 16.25 -6.51 9.26
C ALA A 99 15.26 -5.49 8.71
N LEU A 100 14.15 -5.94 8.09
CA LEU A 100 13.11 -5.06 7.57
C LEU A 100 12.28 -4.43 8.69
N LEU A 101 12.06 -5.14 9.80
CA LEU A 101 11.45 -4.58 11.00
C LEU A 101 12.36 -3.51 11.64
N ALA A 102 13.67 -3.80 11.76
CA ALA A 102 14.64 -2.83 12.24
C ALA A 102 14.69 -1.58 11.34
N LEU A 103 14.60 -1.75 10.01
CA LEU A 103 14.51 -0.64 9.08
C LEU A 103 13.24 0.19 9.31
N SER A 104 12.06 -0.44 9.54
CA SER A 104 10.81 0.27 9.87
C SER A 104 10.99 1.13 11.10
N THR A 105 11.40 0.48 12.21
CA THR A 105 11.62 1.16 13.49
C THR A 105 12.65 2.30 13.37
N PHE A 106 13.71 2.10 12.60
CA PHE A 106 14.72 3.13 12.34
C PHE A 106 14.12 4.33 11.59
N LEU A 107 13.34 4.09 10.52
CA LEU A 107 12.74 5.17 9.72
C LEU A 107 11.69 5.94 10.52
N GLU A 108 10.87 5.27 11.31
CA GLU A 108 9.88 5.87 12.21
C GLU A 108 10.55 6.69 13.30
N ALA A 109 11.55 6.12 13.99
CA ALA A 109 12.31 6.82 15.01
C ALA A 109 13.06 8.02 14.45
N ALA A 110 13.69 7.89 13.27
CA ALA A 110 14.34 8.98 12.56
C ALA A 110 13.35 10.07 12.07
N GLY A 111 12.09 9.70 11.90
CA GLY A 111 11.03 10.64 11.55
C GLY A 111 10.82 11.74 12.60
N TYR A 112 10.93 11.42 13.89
CA TYR A 112 10.73 12.41 14.97
C TYR A 112 11.73 13.56 14.96
N PRO A 113 13.05 13.36 14.91
CA PRO A 113 14.00 14.47 14.81
C PRO A 113 13.99 15.17 13.45
N VAL A 114 13.64 14.49 12.37
CA VAL A 114 13.65 15.07 11.00
C VAL A 114 12.35 15.83 10.72
N PHE A 115 11.20 15.25 11.04
CA PHE A 115 9.90 15.83 10.73
C PHE A 115 9.28 16.59 11.90
N GLY A 116 9.77 16.38 13.12
CA GLY A 116 9.25 16.98 14.36
C GLY A 116 8.21 16.08 15.03
N GLN A 117 7.86 16.46 16.27
CA GLN A 117 6.92 15.69 17.12
C GLN A 117 5.45 16.12 16.94
N LEU A 118 5.22 17.27 16.32
CA LEU A 118 3.87 17.78 16.10
C LEU A 118 3.30 17.24 14.80
N ASP A 119 2.02 16.86 14.86
CA ASP A 119 1.25 16.47 13.70
C ASP A 119 1.30 17.56 12.62
N LYS A 120 1.53 17.17 11.38
CA LYS A 120 1.55 18.08 10.24
C LYS A 120 0.29 17.88 9.39
N HIS A 121 -0.10 18.94 8.69
CA HIS A 121 -1.25 18.93 7.80
C HIS A 121 -0.84 19.49 6.44
N VAL A 122 -1.32 18.84 5.40
CA VAL A 122 -1.22 19.33 4.03
C VAL A 122 -2.57 19.95 3.67
N PRO A 123 -2.60 21.17 3.12
CA PRO A 123 -3.85 21.77 2.68
C PRO A 123 -4.48 20.94 1.54
N PRO A 124 -5.81 21.01 1.39
CA PRO A 124 -6.49 20.36 0.28
C PRO A 124 -5.92 20.77 -1.07
N VAL A 125 -5.65 19.78 -1.93
CA VAL A 125 -5.15 19.97 -3.30
C VAL A 125 -6.30 20.19 -4.27
N PHE A 126 -7.39 19.45 -4.07
CA PHE A 126 -8.61 19.53 -4.86
C PHE A 126 -9.72 20.13 -4.02
N GLU A 127 -9.69 21.45 -3.86
CA GLU A 127 -10.63 22.18 -3.00
C GLU A 127 -12.10 21.94 -3.39
N GLY A 128 -12.96 22.01 -2.37
CA GLY A 128 -14.41 21.96 -2.51
C GLY A 128 -15.02 20.57 -2.35
N THR A 129 -16.33 20.57 -2.45
CA THR A 129 -17.17 19.36 -2.36
C THR A 129 -18.05 19.25 -3.58
N ARG A 130 -18.38 18.02 -3.97
CA ARG A 130 -19.36 17.74 -5.04
C ARG A 130 -20.55 16.97 -4.49
N ASN A 131 -21.72 17.31 -5.00
CA ASN A 131 -22.91 16.51 -4.77
C ASN A 131 -22.93 15.34 -5.75
N VAL A 132 -22.77 14.14 -5.22
CA VAL A 132 -22.84 12.89 -5.99
C VAL A 132 -24.07 12.12 -5.52
N LEU A 133 -25.09 12.02 -6.34
CA LEU A 133 -26.35 11.32 -6.05
C LEU A 133 -27.02 11.76 -4.73
N GLY A 134 -26.96 13.04 -4.41
CA GLY A 134 -27.56 13.60 -3.19
C GLY A 134 -26.65 13.59 -1.95
N VAL A 135 -25.38 13.18 -2.08
CA VAL A 135 -24.41 13.14 -1.00
C VAL A 135 -23.26 14.11 -1.29
N MET A 136 -22.89 14.93 -0.29
CA MET A 136 -21.75 15.84 -0.38
C MET A 136 -20.45 15.10 -0.08
N LEU A 137 -19.53 15.09 -1.04
CA LEU A 137 -18.23 14.41 -0.95
C LEU A 137 -17.10 15.39 -1.26
N SER A 138 -15.99 15.28 -0.51
CA SER A 138 -14.78 16.05 -0.80
C SER A 138 -14.19 15.63 -2.15
N ASN A 139 -13.76 16.61 -2.93
CA ASN A 139 -13.05 16.37 -4.20
C ASN A 139 -11.77 15.56 -4.00
N GLU A 140 -11.08 15.73 -2.87
CA GLU A 140 -9.89 14.91 -2.50
C GLU A 140 -10.19 13.42 -2.55
N ARG A 141 -11.26 12.99 -1.87
CA ARG A 141 -11.64 11.56 -1.83
C ARG A 141 -12.07 11.03 -3.18
N LEU A 142 -12.74 11.87 -3.99
CA LEU A 142 -13.15 11.49 -5.34
C LEU A 142 -11.95 11.33 -6.29
N MET A 143 -10.88 12.12 -6.10
CA MET A 143 -9.68 12.05 -6.95
C MET A 143 -8.75 10.87 -6.61
N ILE A 144 -8.79 10.35 -5.38
CA ILE A 144 -8.03 9.14 -5.02
C ILE A 144 -8.43 7.96 -5.91
N ILE A 145 -9.73 7.76 -6.15
CA ILE A 145 -10.24 6.59 -6.88
C ILE A 145 -9.65 6.48 -8.30
N PRO A 146 -9.74 7.49 -9.18
CA PRO A 146 -9.19 7.40 -10.53
C PRO A 146 -7.66 7.33 -10.55
N ILE A 147 -6.96 8.02 -9.63
CA ILE A 147 -5.49 7.97 -9.57
C ILE A 147 -5.04 6.56 -9.15
N ALA A 148 -5.63 5.99 -8.11
CA ALA A 148 -5.33 4.63 -7.69
C ALA A 148 -5.69 3.61 -8.77
N ALA A 149 -6.85 3.74 -9.42
CA ALA A 149 -7.25 2.88 -10.53
C ALA A 149 -6.25 2.93 -11.69
N ALA A 150 -5.74 4.12 -12.03
CA ALA A 150 -4.71 4.28 -13.06
C ALA A 150 -3.39 3.58 -12.67
N LEU A 151 -2.96 3.68 -11.41
CA LEU A 151 -1.77 2.97 -10.91
C LEU A 151 -1.95 1.45 -10.91
N VAL A 152 -3.11 0.97 -10.48
CA VAL A 152 -3.46 -0.47 -10.51
C VAL A 152 -3.47 -0.99 -11.95
N ALA A 153 -4.11 -0.26 -12.87
CA ALA A 153 -4.13 -0.62 -14.28
C ALA A 153 -2.72 -0.59 -14.89
N GLY A 154 -1.92 0.43 -14.55
CA GLY A 154 -0.51 0.52 -14.97
C GLY A 154 0.32 -0.66 -14.48
N LEU A 155 0.19 -1.05 -13.20
CA LEU A 155 0.85 -2.22 -12.64
C LEU A 155 0.40 -3.51 -13.34
N TYR A 156 -0.90 -3.68 -13.54
CA TYR A 156 -1.46 -4.84 -14.24
C TYR A 156 -0.91 -4.96 -15.67
N LEU A 157 -0.89 -3.86 -16.42
CA LEU A 157 -0.32 -3.83 -17.76
C LEU A 157 1.19 -4.10 -17.74
N PHE A 158 1.92 -3.50 -16.79
CA PHE A 158 3.35 -3.75 -16.63
C PHE A 158 3.65 -5.23 -16.41
N ILE A 159 2.97 -5.85 -15.45
CA ILE A 159 3.18 -7.27 -15.13
C ILE A 159 2.78 -8.18 -16.29
N ASN A 160 1.67 -7.90 -16.99
CA ASN A 160 1.15 -8.81 -18.01
C ASN A 160 1.71 -8.56 -19.43
N LYS A 161 2.18 -7.35 -19.72
CA LYS A 161 2.55 -6.97 -21.11
C LYS A 161 4.05 -6.69 -21.29
N THR A 162 4.87 -6.68 -20.22
CA THR A 162 6.30 -6.39 -20.33
C THR A 162 7.16 -7.65 -20.15
N LYS A 163 8.39 -7.62 -20.70
CA LYS A 163 9.39 -8.68 -20.49
C LYS A 163 9.78 -8.81 -19.01
N ILE A 164 9.87 -7.69 -18.28
CA ILE A 164 10.18 -7.67 -16.86
C ILE A 164 9.03 -8.31 -16.07
N GLY A 165 7.79 -7.96 -16.38
CA GLY A 165 6.62 -8.59 -15.77
C GLY A 165 6.56 -10.11 -16.05
N ALA A 166 6.93 -10.55 -17.27
CA ALA A 166 7.05 -11.97 -17.57
C ALA A 166 8.13 -12.65 -16.70
N ALA A 167 9.28 -12.00 -16.51
CA ALA A 167 10.34 -12.48 -15.62
C ALA A 167 9.90 -12.55 -14.15
N MET A 168 9.11 -11.56 -13.67
CA MET A 168 8.50 -11.57 -12.34
C MET A 168 7.59 -12.78 -12.14
N ARG A 169 6.67 -13.04 -13.07
CA ARG A 169 5.79 -14.21 -13.01
C ARG A 169 6.54 -15.54 -13.10
N ALA A 170 7.65 -15.60 -13.88
CA ALA A 170 8.47 -16.80 -13.94
C ALA A 170 9.17 -17.10 -12.60
N ILE A 171 9.69 -16.05 -11.92
CA ILE A 171 10.32 -16.19 -10.59
C ILE A 171 9.28 -16.62 -9.54
N GLU A 172 8.06 -16.09 -9.62
CA GLU A 172 6.96 -16.45 -8.72
C GLU A 172 6.59 -17.94 -8.82
N GLN A 173 6.66 -18.52 -10.03
CA GLN A 173 6.38 -19.94 -10.25
C GLN A 173 7.54 -20.83 -9.80
N ASP A 174 8.74 -20.54 -10.28
CA ASP A 174 9.97 -21.26 -9.92
C ASP A 174 11.20 -20.39 -10.14
N LYS A 175 11.79 -19.95 -9.03
CA LYS A 175 12.98 -19.09 -9.03
C LYS A 175 14.21 -19.74 -9.66
N GLU A 176 14.40 -21.05 -9.44
CA GLU A 176 15.56 -21.78 -9.96
C GLU A 176 15.42 -22.02 -11.45
N ALA A 177 14.24 -22.46 -11.90
CA ALA A 177 13.95 -22.63 -13.31
C ALA A 177 14.04 -21.31 -14.09
N ALA A 178 13.55 -20.20 -13.54
CA ALA A 178 13.69 -18.88 -14.13
C ALA A 178 15.17 -18.46 -14.29
N ALA A 179 15.99 -18.70 -13.27
CA ALA A 179 17.43 -18.42 -13.33
C ALA A 179 18.14 -19.24 -14.41
N LEU A 180 17.79 -20.52 -14.56
CA LEU A 180 18.31 -21.39 -15.62
C LEU A 180 17.95 -20.91 -17.03
N GLN A 181 16.83 -20.23 -17.18
CA GLN A 181 16.41 -19.58 -18.44
C GLN A 181 17.04 -18.20 -18.66
N GLY A 182 18.02 -17.81 -17.82
CA GLY A 182 18.77 -16.56 -17.98
C GLY A 182 18.12 -15.33 -17.32
N VAL A 183 17.07 -15.50 -16.50
CA VAL A 183 16.47 -14.38 -15.77
C VAL A 183 17.43 -13.96 -14.64
N ASN A 184 17.79 -12.68 -14.62
CA ASN A 184 18.57 -12.12 -13.53
C ASN A 184 17.67 -11.84 -12.31
N VAL A 185 17.55 -12.84 -11.43
CA VAL A 185 16.68 -12.81 -10.24
C VAL A 185 16.95 -11.59 -9.36
N ASN A 186 18.22 -11.20 -9.18
CA ASN A 186 18.58 -10.06 -8.34
C ASN A 186 18.05 -8.72 -8.88
N VAL A 187 18.13 -8.53 -10.21
CA VAL A 187 17.60 -7.30 -10.84
C VAL A 187 16.07 -7.27 -10.72
N VAL A 188 15.43 -8.40 -10.94
CA VAL A 188 13.96 -8.48 -10.90
C VAL A 188 13.44 -8.29 -9.46
N ASN A 189 14.11 -8.85 -8.46
CA ASN A 189 13.80 -8.61 -7.03
C ASN A 189 13.97 -7.12 -6.67
N GLY A 190 15.06 -6.48 -7.11
CA GLY A 190 15.27 -5.04 -6.91
C GLY A 190 14.16 -4.19 -7.52
N LEU A 191 13.68 -4.56 -8.72
CA LEU A 191 12.54 -3.88 -9.36
C LEU A 191 11.22 -4.14 -8.62
N ALA A 192 11.02 -5.32 -8.04
CA ALA A 192 9.84 -5.59 -7.20
C ALA A 192 9.83 -4.73 -5.94
N PHE A 193 10.97 -4.57 -5.26
CA PHE A 193 11.10 -3.62 -4.15
C PHE A 193 10.84 -2.17 -4.59
N ALA A 194 11.42 -1.76 -5.73
CA ALA A 194 11.23 -0.42 -6.27
C ALA A 194 9.75 -0.12 -6.55
N ILE A 195 9.06 -1.02 -7.22
CA ILE A 195 7.63 -0.86 -7.55
C ILE A 195 6.78 -0.92 -6.28
N GLY A 196 7.05 -1.85 -5.38
CA GLY A 196 6.33 -1.97 -4.11
C GLY A 196 6.45 -0.71 -3.26
N PHE A 197 7.66 -0.17 -3.11
CA PHE A 197 7.89 1.08 -2.37
C PHE A 197 7.28 2.30 -3.08
N ALA A 198 7.32 2.36 -4.41
CA ALA A 198 6.65 3.40 -5.17
C ALA A 198 5.13 3.39 -4.96
N LEU A 199 4.50 2.21 -4.89
CA LEU A 199 3.07 2.07 -4.62
C LEU A 199 2.71 2.47 -3.18
N ALA A 200 3.52 2.08 -2.19
CA ALA A 200 3.34 2.51 -0.80
C ALA A 200 3.48 4.04 -0.66
N ALA A 201 4.48 4.62 -1.32
CA ALA A 201 4.67 6.06 -1.36
C ALA A 201 3.49 6.79 -2.03
N ALA A 202 2.96 6.24 -3.12
CA ALA A 202 1.78 6.76 -3.79
C ALA A 202 0.55 6.73 -2.86
N ALA A 203 0.34 5.65 -2.12
CA ALA A 203 -0.73 5.53 -1.13
C ALA A 203 -0.60 6.60 -0.04
N GLY A 204 0.60 6.79 0.52
CA GLY A 204 0.90 7.83 1.50
C GLY A 204 0.72 9.25 0.93
N ALA A 205 1.17 9.48 -0.29
CA ALA A 205 1.03 10.75 -0.98
C ALA A 205 -0.44 11.14 -1.23
N LEU A 206 -1.29 10.17 -1.60
CA LEU A 206 -2.72 10.38 -1.84
C LEU A 206 -3.50 10.67 -0.55
N ILE A 207 -3.09 10.13 0.58
CA ILE A 207 -3.78 10.32 1.85
C ILE A 207 -3.34 11.59 2.58
N ALA A 208 -2.16 12.13 2.26
CA ALA A 208 -1.57 13.28 2.94
C ALA A 208 -2.48 14.51 3.06
N PRO A 209 -3.30 14.89 2.05
CA PRO A 209 -4.23 16.02 2.17
C PRO A 209 -5.48 15.74 3.01
N ILE A 210 -5.71 14.47 3.42
CA ILE A 210 -6.94 14.04 4.12
C ILE A 210 -6.71 13.83 5.60
N PHE A 211 -5.56 13.26 5.97
CA PHE A 211 -5.25 12.92 7.36
C PHE A 211 -4.04 13.69 7.85
N LYS A 212 -3.90 13.75 9.16
CA LYS A 212 -2.70 14.27 9.80
C LYS A 212 -1.50 13.38 9.51
N LEU A 213 -0.33 13.98 9.37
CA LEU A 213 0.92 13.29 9.18
C LEU A 213 1.68 13.21 10.49
N ASP A 214 2.01 12.02 10.90
CA ASP A 214 2.89 11.72 12.03
C ASP A 214 3.82 10.55 11.67
N PRO A 215 4.96 10.38 12.38
CA PRO A 215 5.92 9.33 12.04
C PRO A 215 5.40 7.89 12.18
N MET A 216 4.31 7.65 12.88
CA MET A 216 3.69 6.33 13.06
C MET A 216 2.45 6.11 12.17
N MET A 217 2.10 7.08 11.31
CA MET A 217 0.90 7.01 10.47
C MET A 217 0.84 5.80 9.54
N GLY A 218 1.96 5.12 9.33
CA GLY A 218 2.07 3.94 8.47
C GLY A 218 1.63 2.63 9.10
N ASP A 219 1.55 2.53 10.44
CA ASP A 219 1.30 1.27 11.15
C ASP A 219 -0.07 0.69 10.84
N GLN A 220 -1.11 1.49 10.95
CA GLN A 220 -2.47 1.03 10.69
C GLN A 220 -2.68 0.61 9.21
N PRO A 221 -2.27 1.41 8.19
CA PRO A 221 -2.33 0.98 6.79
C PRO A 221 -1.52 -0.29 6.50
N LEU A 222 -0.36 -0.47 7.16
CA LEU A 222 0.44 -1.68 7.03
C LEU A 222 -0.31 -2.91 7.53
N LEU A 223 -0.90 -2.84 8.72
CA LEU A 223 -1.71 -3.94 9.28
C LEU A 223 -2.91 -4.27 8.38
N LYS A 224 -3.59 -3.24 7.84
CA LYS A 224 -4.69 -3.43 6.88
C LYS A 224 -4.20 -4.09 5.59
N ALA A 225 -3.04 -3.69 5.07
CA ALA A 225 -2.46 -4.31 3.89
C ALA A 225 -2.10 -5.79 4.15
N PHE A 226 -1.60 -6.17 5.33
CA PHE A 226 -1.41 -7.57 5.70
C PHE A 226 -2.73 -8.35 5.74
N ILE A 227 -3.76 -7.77 6.35
CA ILE A 227 -5.10 -8.36 6.33
C ILE A 227 -5.54 -8.65 4.88
N ILE A 228 -5.34 -7.69 3.99
CA ILE A 228 -5.78 -7.78 2.60
C ILE A 228 -5.01 -8.85 1.83
N ILE A 229 -3.69 -8.94 1.97
CA ILE A 229 -2.92 -9.97 1.25
C ILE A 229 -3.23 -11.37 1.74
N ILE A 230 -3.51 -11.54 3.03
CA ILE A 230 -3.92 -12.83 3.60
C ILE A 230 -5.35 -13.16 3.14
N LEU A 231 -6.27 -12.21 3.23
CA LEU A 231 -7.66 -12.35 2.80
C LEU A 231 -7.76 -12.63 1.29
N GLY A 232 -6.99 -11.91 0.49
CA GLY A 232 -6.96 -12.06 -0.97
C GLY A 232 -6.30 -13.34 -1.44
N GLY A 233 -5.43 -13.93 -0.61
CA GLY A 233 -4.49 -15.00 -0.93
C GLY A 233 -3.11 -14.44 -1.23
N LEU A 234 -2.10 -14.97 -0.54
CA LEU A 234 -0.71 -14.50 -0.60
C LEU A 234 -0.17 -14.55 -2.04
N GLY A 235 0.31 -13.42 -2.56
CA GLY A 235 0.79 -13.28 -3.93
C GLY A 235 -0.29 -12.96 -4.98
N SER A 236 -1.59 -13.04 -4.65
CA SER A 236 -2.67 -12.82 -5.61
C SER A 236 -2.99 -11.33 -5.83
N ILE A 237 -2.64 -10.78 -7.00
CA ILE A 237 -3.00 -9.42 -7.39
C ILE A 237 -4.53 -9.20 -7.44
N PRO A 238 -5.34 -10.06 -8.10
CA PRO A 238 -6.80 -9.94 -8.06
C PRO A 238 -7.34 -10.03 -6.63
N GLY A 239 -6.74 -10.90 -5.80
CA GLY A 239 -7.10 -11.05 -4.40
C GLY A 239 -6.85 -9.78 -3.59
N ALA A 240 -5.71 -9.11 -3.80
CA ALA A 240 -5.39 -7.84 -3.14
C ALA A 240 -6.36 -6.72 -3.54
N ILE A 241 -6.77 -6.66 -4.80
CA ILE A 241 -7.75 -5.67 -5.28
C ILE A 241 -9.12 -5.89 -4.64
N LEU A 242 -9.65 -7.11 -4.69
CA LEU A 242 -10.96 -7.41 -4.10
C LEU A 242 -10.94 -7.31 -2.58
N GLY A 243 -9.89 -7.84 -1.93
CA GLY A 243 -9.71 -7.72 -0.49
C GLY A 243 -9.63 -6.29 -0.01
N GLY A 244 -8.91 -5.44 -0.73
CA GLY A 244 -8.79 -4.02 -0.42
C GLY A 244 -10.12 -3.26 -0.56
N LEU A 245 -10.88 -3.52 -1.62
CA LEU A 245 -12.23 -2.95 -1.78
C LEU A 245 -13.17 -3.41 -0.67
N MET A 246 -13.20 -4.71 -0.39
CA MET A 246 -14.05 -5.28 0.67
C MET A 246 -13.71 -4.66 2.03
N LEU A 247 -12.42 -4.63 2.40
CA LEU A 247 -12.00 -4.10 3.68
C LEU A 247 -12.28 -2.60 3.79
N GLY A 248 -12.03 -1.82 2.72
CA GLY A 248 -12.35 -0.39 2.70
C GLY A 248 -13.86 -0.11 2.86
N LEU A 249 -14.72 -0.90 2.22
CA LEU A 249 -16.17 -0.80 2.38
C LEU A 249 -16.62 -1.16 3.80
N ILE A 250 -16.08 -2.24 4.37
CA ILE A 250 -16.37 -2.65 5.75
C ILE A 250 -15.92 -1.56 6.72
N ASP A 251 -14.67 -1.13 6.64
CA ASP A 251 -14.12 -0.08 7.50
C ASP A 251 -14.96 1.20 7.47
N SER A 252 -15.28 1.69 6.28
CA SER A 252 -16.04 2.93 6.14
C SER A 252 -17.48 2.80 6.64
N THR A 253 -18.13 1.67 6.36
CA THR A 253 -19.51 1.44 6.79
C THR A 253 -19.60 1.28 8.31
N VAL A 254 -18.69 0.51 8.88
CA VAL A 254 -18.62 0.30 10.34
C VAL A 254 -18.20 1.59 11.04
N ALA A 255 -17.23 2.32 10.51
CA ALA A 255 -16.79 3.60 11.08
C ALA A 255 -17.93 4.64 11.08
N THR A 256 -18.76 4.64 10.05
CA THR A 256 -19.94 5.52 9.97
C THR A 256 -21.02 5.12 10.97
N ALA A 257 -21.18 3.84 11.27
CA ALA A 257 -22.21 3.31 12.16
C ALA A 257 -21.81 3.31 13.65
N LEU A 258 -20.56 2.93 13.95
CA LEU A 258 -20.07 2.63 15.31
C LEU A 258 -18.84 3.43 15.73
N GLY A 259 -18.22 4.18 14.80
CA GLY A 259 -16.98 4.90 15.04
C GLY A 259 -15.73 4.16 14.52
N ALA A 260 -14.59 4.85 14.52
CA ALA A 260 -13.35 4.36 13.92
C ALA A 260 -12.71 3.21 14.71
N GLU A 261 -12.72 3.24 16.05
CA GLU A 261 -12.11 2.20 16.87
C GLU A 261 -12.80 0.84 16.73
N PRO A 262 -14.15 0.74 16.80
CA PRO A 262 -14.85 -0.52 16.50
C PRO A 262 -14.61 -0.99 15.06
N ALA A 263 -14.51 -0.09 14.08
CA ALA A 263 -14.23 -0.47 12.70
C ALA A 263 -12.87 -1.16 12.57
N PHE A 264 -11.85 -0.63 13.24
CA PHE A 264 -10.53 -1.25 13.28
C PHE A 264 -10.56 -2.66 13.86
N LEU A 265 -11.19 -2.84 15.02
CA LEU A 265 -11.31 -4.16 15.68
C LEU A 265 -12.12 -5.16 14.85
N LEU A 266 -13.24 -4.73 14.27
CA LEU A 266 -14.10 -5.60 13.46
C LEU A 266 -13.41 -6.07 12.17
N SER A 267 -12.45 -5.32 11.64
CA SER A 267 -11.65 -5.78 10.51
C SER A 267 -10.81 -7.02 10.86
N PHE A 268 -10.26 -7.09 12.09
CA PHE A 268 -9.53 -8.26 12.55
C PHE A 268 -10.47 -9.44 12.82
N VAL A 269 -11.63 -9.20 13.41
CA VAL A 269 -12.65 -10.25 13.60
C VAL A 269 -13.09 -10.81 12.24
N PHE A 270 -13.30 -9.93 11.26
CA PHE A 270 -13.68 -10.34 9.90
C PHE A 270 -12.64 -11.27 9.26
N ILE A 271 -11.33 -10.92 9.36
CA ILE A 271 -10.31 -11.79 8.78
C ILE A 271 -10.19 -13.12 9.53
N ILE A 272 -10.29 -13.12 10.87
CA ILE A 272 -10.24 -14.35 11.66
C ILE A 272 -11.37 -15.28 11.24
N LEU A 273 -12.58 -14.75 11.13
CA LEU A 273 -13.74 -15.53 10.67
C LEU A 273 -13.52 -16.05 9.24
N LEU A 274 -13.04 -15.22 8.33
CA LEU A 274 -12.79 -15.63 6.95
C LEU A 274 -11.75 -16.75 6.88
N LEU A 275 -10.63 -16.62 7.60
CA LEU A 275 -9.57 -17.65 7.61
C LEU A 275 -10.03 -18.97 8.26
N LEU A 276 -10.97 -18.91 9.20
CA LEU A 276 -11.56 -20.10 9.79
C LEU A 276 -12.33 -20.92 8.74
N PHE A 277 -13.01 -20.25 7.78
CA PHE A 277 -13.76 -20.91 6.73
C PHE A 277 -12.97 -21.11 5.43
N ARG A 278 -11.98 -20.23 5.15
CA ARG A 278 -11.13 -20.27 3.95
C ARG A 278 -9.66 -19.97 4.29
N PRO A 279 -8.90 -20.93 4.79
CA PRO A 279 -7.51 -20.73 5.24
C PRO A 279 -6.55 -20.31 4.12
N ALA A 280 -6.85 -20.64 2.86
CA ALA A 280 -6.06 -20.20 1.71
C ALA A 280 -6.40 -18.77 1.22
N GLY A 281 -7.35 -18.06 1.85
CA GLY A 281 -7.88 -16.80 1.35
C GLY A 281 -8.86 -16.97 0.17
N LEU A 282 -9.24 -15.85 -0.46
CA LEU A 282 -10.24 -15.84 -1.53
C LEU A 282 -9.72 -16.46 -2.84
N PHE A 283 -8.45 -16.21 -3.17
CA PHE A 283 -7.81 -16.61 -4.44
C PHE A 283 -6.48 -17.38 -4.21
N GLY A 284 -6.20 -17.80 -2.97
CA GLY A 284 -5.05 -18.64 -2.68
C GLY A 284 -5.25 -20.04 -3.25
N HIS A 285 -4.17 -20.64 -3.78
CA HIS A 285 -4.15 -22.04 -4.13
C HIS A 285 -3.95 -22.84 -2.83
N ALA A 286 -4.74 -23.86 -2.62
CA ALA A 286 -4.49 -24.81 -1.53
C ALA A 286 -3.12 -25.47 -1.75
N PRO A 287 -2.32 -25.69 -0.71
CA PRO A 287 -1.03 -26.36 -0.80
C PRO A 287 -1.13 -27.78 -1.30
#